data_f55e389d8bdec97c0afb5a31c31747ea
#
_entry.id   f55e389d8bdec97c0afb5a31c31747ea
#
_cell.length_a   1.000
_cell.length_b   1.000
_cell.length_c   1.000
_cell.angle_alpha   90.00
_cell.angle_beta   90.00
_cell.angle_gamma   90.00
#
_symmetry.space_group_name_H-M   'P 1'
#
loop_
_entity.id
_entity.type
_entity.pdbx_description
1 polymer ?
#
loop_
_entity_poly.entity_id
_entity_poly.type
_entity_poly.pdbx_seq_one_letter_code
_entity_poly.pdbx_strand_id
1 'polypeptide(L)'
;MKNLFIYATLLLALAACQNETKNQSNNSTQNNMEQTTEKSAIEKLLFSYRDALNASDVNKVLPLYTSEGVFMPSNAPSAVGQEQVKASYEFVFSQIQLNIEFYIDEIVVNGDYAFARTISKGTTLIHANGQTVAEENRELFVLQKTNGQWKISRYMFNKMK
;
A
#
# COMPACT_ATOMS: atom_id res chain seq x y z
N MET A 1 57.08 43.34 -41.72
CA MET A 1 55.95 44.28 -41.92
C MET A 1 54.67 43.48 -41.89
N LYS A 2 53.92 43.72 -40.87
CA LYS A 2 52.44 43.62 -40.74
C LYS A 2 51.71 42.32 -41.03
N ASN A 3 51.39 41.61 -39.99
CA ASN A 3 50.03 41.19 -39.55
C ASN A 3 49.19 40.41 -40.55
N LEU A 4 49.10 39.10 -40.28
CA LEU A 4 47.84 38.40 -40.48
C LEU A 4 47.78 37.17 -39.54
N PHE A 5 47.33 37.31 -38.33
CA PHE A 5 46.84 36.22 -37.49
C PHE A 5 45.59 36.76 -36.80
N ILE A 6 44.43 36.24 -37.12
CA ILE A 6 43.22 36.13 -36.30
C ILE A 6 42.16 35.57 -37.27
N TYR A 7 41.75 34.30 -37.06
CA TYR A 7 40.42 33.71 -37.21
C TYR A 7 40.52 32.20 -37.29
N ALA A 8 40.56 31.58 -36.15
CA ALA A 8 40.24 30.14 -36.05
C ALA A 8 39.97 29.76 -34.58
N THR A 9 38.87 30.24 -34.02
CA THR A 9 38.31 29.65 -32.78
C THR A 9 36.88 30.13 -32.65
N LEU A 10 35.93 29.40 -33.25
CA LEU A 10 34.54 29.40 -32.80
C LEU A 10 33.71 28.35 -33.56
N LEU A 11 33.86 27.08 -33.24
CA LEU A 11 32.92 26.04 -33.70
C LEU A 11 33.10 24.75 -32.84
N LEU A 12 32.88 24.82 -31.53
CA LEU A 12 32.79 23.62 -30.69
C LEU A 12 31.94 23.91 -29.44
N ALA A 13 30.66 24.19 -29.62
CA ALA A 13 29.74 24.33 -28.48
C ALA A 13 28.28 23.97 -28.87
N LEU A 14 28.02 22.91 -29.64
CA LEU A 14 26.65 22.50 -29.96
C LEU A 14 26.39 20.99 -29.80
N ALA A 15 27.27 20.23 -29.15
CA ALA A 15 27.08 18.78 -28.97
C ALA A 15 26.70 18.34 -27.56
N ALA A 16 26.57 19.25 -26.60
CA ALA A 16 26.32 18.90 -25.19
C ALA A 16 24.85 18.86 -24.79
N CYS A 17 23.92 19.43 -25.56
CA CYS A 17 22.51 19.53 -25.15
C CYS A 17 21.60 18.35 -25.56
N GLN A 18 22.07 17.38 -26.34
CA GLN A 18 21.22 16.26 -26.79
C GLN A 18 21.26 15.04 -25.87
N ASN A 19 22.21 14.92 -24.94
CA ASN A 19 22.32 13.76 -24.06
C ASN A 19 21.51 13.88 -22.75
N GLU A 20 21.21 15.10 -22.28
CA GLU A 20 20.45 15.29 -21.05
C GLU A 20 18.95 14.99 -21.23
N THR A 21 18.39 15.30 -22.40
CA THR A 21 16.96 15.08 -22.67
C THR A 21 16.60 13.60 -22.80
N LYS A 22 17.50 12.74 -23.31
CA LYS A 22 17.28 11.31 -23.42
C LYS A 22 17.39 10.60 -22.06
N ASN A 23 18.29 11.02 -21.17
CA ASN A 23 18.43 10.47 -19.83
C ASN A 23 17.24 10.82 -18.94
N GLN A 24 16.69 12.02 -19.09
CA GLN A 24 15.54 12.48 -18.32
C GLN A 24 14.24 11.76 -18.73
N SER A 25 14.07 11.49 -20.02
CA SER A 25 12.91 10.73 -20.54
C SER A 25 12.96 9.24 -20.12
N ASN A 26 14.13 8.62 -20.10
CA ASN A 26 14.27 7.23 -19.68
C ASN A 26 14.06 7.07 -18.17
N ASN A 27 14.55 8.00 -17.34
CA ASN A 27 14.35 7.98 -15.90
C ASN A 27 12.88 8.17 -15.52
N SER A 28 12.15 9.05 -16.17
CA SER A 28 10.73 9.27 -15.87
C SER A 28 9.86 8.06 -16.26
N THR A 29 10.18 7.39 -17.36
CA THR A 29 9.47 6.18 -17.79
C THR A 29 9.75 5.01 -16.85
N GLN A 30 10.99 4.84 -16.41
CA GLN A 30 11.39 3.80 -15.49
C GLN A 30 10.77 3.99 -14.10
N ASN A 31 10.77 5.21 -13.58
CA ASN A 31 10.12 5.54 -12.31
C ASN A 31 8.60 5.31 -12.34
N ASN A 32 7.94 5.62 -13.46
CA ASN A 32 6.50 5.36 -13.63
C ASN A 32 6.18 3.87 -13.69
N MET A 33 7.00 3.06 -14.36
CA MET A 33 6.83 1.61 -14.41
C MET A 33 7.04 0.96 -13.04
N GLU A 34 8.06 1.39 -12.31
CA GLU A 34 8.34 0.92 -10.96
C GLU A 34 7.18 1.26 -10.01
N GLN A 35 6.71 2.50 -10.02
CA GLN A 35 5.57 2.92 -9.21
C GLN A 35 4.29 2.13 -9.53
N THR A 36 4.04 1.81 -10.79
CA THR A 36 2.90 1.00 -11.21
C THR A 36 3.02 -0.44 -10.68
N THR A 37 4.22 -1.01 -10.73
CA THR A 37 4.50 -2.36 -10.21
C THR A 37 4.30 -2.43 -8.69
N GLU A 38 4.79 -1.42 -7.97
CA GLU A 38 4.63 -1.34 -6.51
C GLU A 38 3.15 -1.19 -6.10
N LYS A 39 2.40 -0.35 -6.79
CA LYS A 39 0.94 -0.21 -6.55
C LYS A 39 0.21 -1.54 -6.78
N SER A 40 0.51 -2.24 -7.86
CA SER A 40 -0.11 -3.55 -8.14
C SER A 40 0.25 -4.60 -7.08
N ALA A 41 1.46 -4.57 -6.52
CA ALA A 41 1.86 -5.45 -5.44
C ALA A 41 1.08 -5.14 -4.13
N ILE A 42 0.85 -3.84 -3.86
CA ILE A 42 0.04 -3.40 -2.72
C ILE A 42 -1.43 -3.80 -2.92
N GLU A 43 -2.00 -3.61 -4.10
CA GLU A 43 -3.37 -4.07 -4.40
C GLU A 43 -3.56 -5.56 -4.11
N LYS A 44 -2.62 -6.40 -4.55
CA LYS A 44 -2.63 -7.84 -4.27
C LYS A 44 -2.58 -8.14 -2.78
N LEU A 45 -1.75 -7.42 -2.02
CA LEU A 45 -1.70 -7.53 -0.57
C LEU A 45 -3.06 -7.23 0.07
N LEU A 46 -3.70 -6.11 -0.32
CA LEU A 46 -4.98 -5.68 0.23
C LEU A 46 -6.11 -6.65 -0.10
N PHE A 47 -6.15 -7.18 -1.33
CA PHE A 47 -7.13 -8.21 -1.70
C PHE A 47 -6.87 -9.54 -0.99
N SER A 48 -5.61 -9.94 -0.79
CA SER A 48 -5.28 -11.11 0.03
C SER A 48 -5.73 -10.94 1.48
N TYR A 49 -5.62 -9.72 2.01
CA TYR A 49 -6.10 -9.39 3.35
C TYR A 49 -7.63 -9.45 3.43
N ARG A 50 -8.37 -8.87 2.48
CA ARG A 50 -9.83 -9.02 2.37
C ARG A 50 -10.26 -10.50 2.33
N ASP A 51 -9.59 -11.30 1.52
CA ASP A 51 -9.91 -12.72 1.37
C ASP A 51 -9.66 -13.49 2.67
N ALA A 52 -8.59 -13.14 3.41
CA ALA A 52 -8.31 -13.71 4.72
C ALA A 52 -9.38 -13.31 5.76
N LEU A 53 -9.86 -12.05 5.73
CA LEU A 53 -10.97 -11.59 6.57
C LEU A 53 -12.26 -12.34 6.28
N ASN A 54 -12.64 -12.46 5.01
CA ASN A 54 -13.85 -13.18 4.59
C ASN A 54 -13.79 -14.69 4.90
N ALA A 55 -12.58 -15.26 4.90
CA ALA A 55 -12.36 -16.64 5.29
C ALA A 55 -12.30 -16.85 6.82
N SER A 56 -12.29 -15.78 7.63
CA SER A 56 -12.03 -15.80 9.08
C SER A 56 -10.75 -16.59 9.43
N ASP A 57 -9.69 -16.43 8.62
CA ASP A 57 -8.46 -17.23 8.70
C ASP A 57 -7.30 -16.39 9.23
N VAL A 58 -7.05 -16.50 10.54
CA VAL A 58 -5.96 -15.77 11.23
C VAL A 58 -4.60 -16.16 10.64
N ASN A 59 -4.41 -17.42 10.23
CA ASN A 59 -3.13 -17.87 9.66
C ASN A 59 -2.84 -17.24 8.29
N LYS A 60 -3.87 -16.78 7.58
CA LYS A 60 -3.72 -16.00 6.35
C LYS A 60 -3.56 -14.50 6.62
N VAL A 61 -4.14 -13.98 7.70
CA VAL A 61 -4.00 -12.56 8.10
C VAL A 61 -2.58 -12.26 8.57
N LEU A 62 -2.05 -13.03 9.51
CA LEU A 62 -0.79 -12.72 10.20
C LEU A 62 0.42 -12.53 9.26
N PRO A 63 0.63 -13.36 8.24
CA PRO A 63 1.76 -13.19 7.33
C PRO A 63 1.72 -11.89 6.52
N LEU A 64 0.56 -11.23 6.44
CA LEU A 64 0.40 -9.97 5.73
C LEU A 64 0.85 -8.75 6.54
N TYR A 65 1.00 -8.90 7.86
CA TYR A 65 1.53 -7.89 8.75
C TYR A 65 3.04 -7.96 8.89
N THR A 66 3.67 -6.82 9.21
CA THR A 66 5.05 -6.81 9.73
C THR A 66 5.11 -7.45 11.12
N SER A 67 6.31 -7.82 11.61
CA SER A 67 6.50 -8.32 12.99
C SER A 67 5.97 -7.34 14.04
N GLU A 68 6.17 -6.03 13.79
CA GLU A 68 5.75 -4.92 14.66
C GLU A 68 4.44 -4.28 14.16
N GLY A 69 3.64 -5.03 13.42
CA GLY A 69 2.39 -4.55 12.86
C GLY A 69 1.39 -4.13 13.94
N VAL A 70 0.59 -3.12 13.65
CA VAL A 70 -0.44 -2.63 14.58
C VAL A 70 -1.81 -2.67 13.92
N PHE A 71 -2.74 -3.35 14.58
CA PHE A 71 -4.15 -3.31 14.26
C PHE A 71 -4.88 -2.40 15.24
N MET A 72 -5.59 -1.41 14.73
CA MET A 72 -6.32 -0.40 15.50
C MET A 72 -7.82 -0.54 15.21
N PRO A 73 -8.51 -1.46 15.87
CA PRO A 73 -9.95 -1.64 15.68
C PRO A 73 -10.75 -0.46 16.23
N SER A 74 -11.92 -0.19 15.66
CA SER A 74 -12.83 0.80 16.17
C SER A 74 -13.33 0.39 17.57
N ASN A 75 -13.29 1.33 18.52
CA ASN A 75 -13.79 1.16 19.89
C ASN A 75 -13.10 0.06 20.73
N ALA A 76 -11.87 -0.32 20.39
CA ALA A 76 -11.06 -1.25 21.16
C ALA A 76 -9.59 -0.81 21.23
N PRO A 77 -8.79 -1.30 22.18
CA PRO A 77 -7.37 -1.02 22.26
C PRO A 77 -6.62 -1.50 21.00
N SER A 78 -5.54 -0.81 20.66
CA SER A 78 -4.65 -1.24 19.57
C SER A 78 -3.96 -2.55 19.95
N ALA A 79 -3.90 -3.47 18.99
CA ALA A 79 -3.12 -4.70 19.07
C ALA A 79 -1.75 -4.47 18.42
N VAL A 80 -0.66 -4.68 19.14
CA VAL A 80 0.72 -4.39 18.72
C VAL A 80 1.53 -5.68 18.65
N GLY A 81 2.15 -5.93 17.50
CA GLY A 81 2.96 -7.12 17.24
C GLY A 81 2.13 -8.38 16.98
N GLN A 82 2.81 -9.41 16.52
CA GLN A 82 2.17 -10.63 15.99
C GLN A 82 1.22 -11.31 16.99
N GLU A 83 1.58 -11.40 18.27
CA GLU A 83 0.77 -12.09 19.28
C GLU A 83 -0.54 -11.36 19.55
N GLN A 84 -0.50 -10.03 19.76
CA GLN A 84 -1.70 -9.26 20.03
C GLN A 84 -2.59 -9.14 18.80
N VAL A 85 -2.00 -8.98 17.61
CA VAL A 85 -2.73 -8.98 16.34
C VAL A 85 -3.44 -10.32 16.15
N LYS A 86 -2.75 -11.44 16.41
CA LYS A 86 -3.36 -12.78 16.37
C LYS A 86 -4.56 -12.89 17.30
N ALA A 87 -4.37 -12.58 18.58
CA ALA A 87 -5.43 -12.67 19.57
C ALA A 87 -6.65 -11.77 19.22
N SER A 88 -6.37 -10.58 18.66
CA SER A 88 -7.43 -9.68 18.21
C SER A 88 -8.27 -10.26 17.08
N TYR A 89 -7.64 -10.86 16.05
CA TYR A 89 -8.39 -11.50 14.95
C TYR A 89 -9.09 -12.79 15.39
N GLU A 90 -8.48 -13.59 16.25
CA GLU A 90 -9.15 -14.76 16.84
C GLU A 90 -10.44 -14.34 17.58
N PHE A 91 -10.37 -13.26 18.35
CA PHE A 91 -11.55 -12.71 19.00
C PHE A 91 -12.58 -12.20 17.98
N VAL A 92 -12.19 -11.37 17.01
CA VAL A 92 -13.10 -10.84 15.98
C VAL A 92 -13.81 -11.96 15.26
N PHE A 93 -13.08 -12.97 14.78
CA PHE A 93 -13.64 -14.09 14.03
C PHE A 93 -14.49 -15.04 14.89
N SER A 94 -14.29 -15.05 16.21
CA SER A 94 -15.20 -15.75 17.13
C SER A 94 -16.55 -15.05 17.27
N GLN A 95 -16.62 -13.74 17.04
CA GLN A 95 -17.83 -12.94 17.21
C GLN A 95 -18.61 -12.73 15.91
N ILE A 96 -17.91 -12.64 14.78
CA ILE A 96 -18.51 -12.27 13.51
C ILE A 96 -17.89 -13.02 12.33
N GLN A 97 -18.70 -13.14 11.25
CA GLN A 97 -18.26 -13.58 9.93
C GLN A 97 -18.43 -12.41 8.96
N LEU A 98 -17.35 -11.99 8.34
CA LEU A 98 -17.35 -10.94 7.33
C LEU A 98 -17.61 -11.51 5.92
N ASN A 99 -18.33 -10.74 5.12
CA ASN A 99 -18.48 -10.93 3.68
C ASN A 99 -18.43 -9.55 3.02
N ILE A 100 -17.21 -9.06 2.77
CA ILE A 100 -16.94 -7.68 2.34
C ILE A 100 -16.09 -7.66 1.07
N GLU A 101 -16.23 -6.56 0.32
CA GLU A 101 -15.37 -6.18 -0.78
C GLU A 101 -14.59 -4.92 -0.44
N PHE A 102 -13.34 -4.83 -0.94
CA PHE A 102 -12.52 -3.63 -0.86
C PHE A 102 -12.58 -2.82 -2.14
N TYR A 103 -12.82 -1.53 -1.97
CA TYR A 103 -12.72 -0.51 -3.01
C TYR A 103 -11.53 0.38 -2.67
N ILE A 104 -10.49 0.32 -3.48
CA ILE A 104 -9.26 1.08 -3.25
C ILE A 104 -9.42 2.46 -3.86
N ASP A 105 -9.41 3.50 -3.02
CA ASP A 105 -9.54 4.88 -3.46
C ASP A 105 -8.20 5.47 -3.91
N GLU A 106 -7.12 5.16 -3.18
CA GLU A 106 -5.78 5.61 -3.52
C GLU A 106 -4.68 4.71 -2.93
N ILE A 107 -3.55 4.66 -3.62
CA ILE A 107 -2.28 4.11 -3.12
C ILE A 107 -1.19 5.12 -3.45
N VAL A 108 -0.46 5.55 -2.42
CA VAL A 108 0.70 6.44 -2.56
C VAL A 108 1.93 5.71 -2.04
N VAL A 109 2.94 5.55 -2.91
CA VAL A 109 4.20 4.87 -2.60
C VAL A 109 5.31 5.90 -2.46
N ASN A 110 6.11 5.78 -1.39
CA ASN A 110 7.28 6.61 -1.14
C ASN A 110 8.42 5.74 -0.58
N GLY A 111 9.30 5.28 -1.46
CA GLY A 111 10.37 4.33 -1.14
C GLY A 111 9.79 3.04 -0.56
N ASP A 112 10.27 2.63 0.60
CA ASP A 112 9.84 1.41 1.30
C ASP A 112 8.58 1.59 2.15
N TYR A 113 7.92 2.74 2.08
CA TYR A 113 6.66 3.01 2.74
C TYR A 113 5.58 3.40 1.75
N ALA A 114 4.36 3.04 2.08
CA ALA A 114 3.19 3.45 1.33
C ALA A 114 2.02 3.66 2.28
N PHE A 115 1.01 4.41 1.82
CA PHE A 115 -0.31 4.33 2.43
C PHE A 115 -1.35 3.97 1.37
N ALA A 116 -2.41 3.31 1.81
CA ALA A 116 -3.58 3.06 1.00
C ALA A 116 -4.84 3.47 1.77
N ARG A 117 -5.78 4.09 1.06
CA ARG A 117 -7.11 4.41 1.57
C ARG A 117 -8.12 3.56 0.82
N THR A 118 -8.97 2.86 1.58
CA THR A 118 -9.99 1.98 1.03
C THR A 118 -11.35 2.24 1.67
N ILE A 119 -12.39 1.74 1.00
CA ILE A 119 -13.71 1.56 1.58
C ILE A 119 -14.01 0.07 1.52
N SER A 120 -14.43 -0.53 2.64
CA SER A 120 -15.01 -1.87 2.64
C SER A 120 -16.52 -1.80 2.69
N LYS A 121 -17.19 -2.64 1.90
CA LYS A 121 -18.65 -2.76 1.85
C LYS A 121 -19.07 -4.20 1.76
N GLY A 122 -20.17 -4.51 2.44
CA GLY A 122 -20.74 -5.85 2.39
C GLY A 122 -21.65 -6.12 3.56
N THR A 123 -21.49 -7.27 4.16
CA THR A 123 -22.29 -7.72 5.31
C THR A 123 -21.44 -8.37 6.38
N THR A 124 -21.94 -8.32 7.61
CA THR A 124 -21.38 -8.99 8.78
C THR A 124 -22.47 -9.86 9.42
N LEU A 125 -22.21 -11.17 9.53
CA LEU A 125 -23.00 -12.08 10.33
C LEU A 125 -22.53 -12.00 11.79
N ILE A 126 -23.44 -11.71 12.71
CA ILE A 126 -23.17 -11.67 14.17
C ILE A 126 -23.50 -13.05 14.75
N HIS A 127 -22.47 -13.75 15.26
CA HIS A 127 -22.63 -15.13 15.74
C HIS A 127 -23.58 -15.24 16.95
N ALA A 128 -23.57 -14.24 17.84
CA ALA A 128 -24.37 -14.27 19.08
C ALA A 128 -25.88 -14.36 18.84
N ASN A 129 -26.39 -13.82 17.74
CA ASN A 129 -27.83 -13.79 17.46
C ASN A 129 -28.22 -14.24 16.05
N GLY A 130 -27.24 -14.60 15.21
CA GLY A 130 -27.46 -15.02 13.83
C GLY A 130 -27.92 -13.92 12.87
N GLN A 131 -27.87 -12.65 13.28
CA GLN A 131 -28.28 -11.53 12.43
C GLN A 131 -27.18 -11.16 11.44
N THR A 132 -27.57 -10.87 10.20
CA THR A 132 -26.71 -10.29 9.20
C THR A 132 -27.02 -8.80 9.06
N VAL A 133 -26.00 -7.97 9.23
CA VAL A 133 -26.10 -6.51 9.15
C VAL A 133 -25.26 -5.97 7.99
N ALA A 134 -25.63 -4.81 7.48
CA ALA A 134 -24.81 -4.13 6.48
C ALA A 134 -23.50 -3.62 7.14
N GLU A 135 -22.41 -3.74 6.39
CA GLU A 135 -21.09 -3.29 6.79
C GLU A 135 -20.55 -2.28 5.79
N GLU A 136 -20.13 -1.12 6.27
CA GLU A 136 -19.45 -0.11 5.46
C GLU A 136 -18.44 0.63 6.33
N ASN A 137 -17.14 0.53 5.96
CA ASN A 137 -16.07 1.20 6.66
C ASN A 137 -15.19 2.00 5.70
N ARG A 138 -14.58 3.04 6.18
CA ARG A 138 -13.39 3.67 5.57
C ARG A 138 -12.15 3.20 6.33
N GLU A 139 -11.09 2.94 5.58
CA GLU A 139 -9.91 2.28 6.10
C GLU A 139 -8.64 3.00 5.67
N LEU A 140 -7.65 2.97 6.53
CA LEU A 140 -6.31 3.47 6.26
C LEU A 140 -5.28 2.39 6.59
N PHE A 141 -4.48 2.07 5.60
CA PHE A 141 -3.31 1.20 5.73
C PHE A 141 -2.04 2.02 5.60
N VAL A 142 -1.11 1.86 6.53
CA VAL A 142 0.30 2.20 6.34
C VAL A 142 1.03 0.91 6.07
N LEU A 143 1.76 0.89 4.97
CA LEU A 143 2.43 -0.29 4.44
C LEU A 143 3.94 -0.08 4.49
N GLN A 144 4.68 -1.14 4.70
CA GLN A 144 6.14 -1.15 4.72
C GLN A 144 6.66 -2.31 3.89
N LYS A 145 7.67 -2.03 3.07
CA LYS A 145 8.36 -3.05 2.28
C LYS A 145 9.43 -3.71 3.17
N THR A 146 9.32 -5.01 3.37
CA THR A 146 10.23 -5.80 4.19
C THR A 146 10.71 -6.98 3.37
N ASN A 147 12.02 -7.12 3.19
CA ASN A 147 12.62 -8.17 2.37
C ASN A 147 12.02 -8.24 0.95
N GLY A 148 11.79 -7.07 0.33
CA GLY A 148 11.22 -6.96 -1.00
C GLY A 148 9.70 -7.21 -1.10
N GLN A 149 9.01 -7.45 0.02
CA GLN A 149 7.56 -7.69 0.05
C GLN A 149 6.84 -6.61 0.85
N TRP A 150 5.72 -6.12 0.32
CA TRP A 150 4.84 -5.23 1.06
C TRP A 150 4.13 -5.95 2.19
N LYS A 151 4.05 -5.28 3.34
CA LYS A 151 3.38 -5.75 4.56
C LYS A 151 2.58 -4.64 5.19
N ILE A 152 1.53 -4.98 5.92
CA ILE A 152 0.75 -4.05 6.72
C ILE A 152 1.56 -3.69 7.96
N SER A 153 1.97 -2.41 8.06
CA SER A 153 2.64 -1.88 9.25
C SER A 153 1.62 -1.32 10.25
N ARG A 154 0.60 -0.61 9.75
CA ARG A 154 -0.51 -0.08 10.56
C ARG A 154 -1.81 -0.23 9.79
N TYR A 155 -2.86 -0.62 10.48
CA TYR A 155 -4.20 -0.67 9.92
C TYR A 155 -5.21 -0.12 10.90
N MET A 156 -6.06 0.75 10.42
CA MET A 156 -7.20 1.28 11.17
C MET A 156 -8.43 1.40 10.27
N PHE A 157 -9.59 1.32 10.89
CA PHE A 157 -10.85 1.57 10.21
C PHE A 157 -11.83 2.32 11.10
N ASN A 158 -12.78 3.01 10.46
CA ASN A 158 -13.92 3.63 11.12
C ASN A 158 -15.18 3.21 10.40
N LYS A 159 -16.18 2.77 11.17
CA LYS A 159 -17.51 2.49 10.66
C LYS A 159 -18.15 3.78 10.16
N MET A 160 -18.79 3.74 8.99
CA MET A 160 -19.44 4.91 8.41
C MET A 160 -20.92 5.01 8.72
N LYS A 161 -21.56 3.89 9.06
CA LYS A 161 -22.99 3.82 9.46
C LYS A 161 -23.24 2.69 10.45
#